data_12e12b607af268a91f74fde774966d4f
#
_entry.id   12e12b607af268a91f74fde774966d4f
#
_cell.length_a   1.000
_cell.length_b   1.000
_cell.length_c   1.000
_cell.angle_alpha   90.00
_cell.angle_beta   90.00
_cell.angle_gamma   90.00
#
_symmetry.space_group_name_H-M   'P 1'
#
loop_
_entity.id
_entity.type
_entity.pdbx_description
1 polymer ?
#
loop_
_entity_poly.entity_id
_entity_poly.type
_entity_poly.pdbx_seq_one_letter_code
_entity_poly.pdbx_strand_id
1 'polypeptide(L)'
;MDRIIAGTMTWGAWGRNFSTAEIAQLIEESVEVGLTSFDHADIYGGYTTEQAFGKGFVESNISREQVRHISKCGIQYPSEKRPLNVKHYDYSEKHIITSVENSLKNLQTDYLDVLLLHRPSPLMDVNEIATAFQSLSKQGKVKSFGVSNFNPSQLQLLQKEVVLDWNQIECSLSQTTAMFDGTLDYHQTHGIGTMAWSPLGTYFKKESPAGKRVKKLLFSLCQKYSLSEDQLLLVWLLQHPAKIYPVVGTTRIERLKAAKEATAVELDVQDWFLLLEAQKGEKVP
;
A
#
# COMPACT_ATOMS: atom_id res chain seq x y z
N MET A 1 -3.08 12.17 3.75
CA MET A 1 -3.06 10.69 3.75
C MET A 1 -3.18 10.21 5.19
N ASP A 2 -4.04 9.22 5.45
CA ASP A 2 -4.12 8.60 6.77
C ASP A 2 -2.84 7.83 7.08
N ARG A 3 -2.49 7.73 8.37
CA ARG A 3 -1.29 6.97 8.78
C ARG A 3 -1.41 5.46 8.51
N ILE A 4 -2.64 4.95 8.40
CA ILE A 4 -2.97 3.57 7.99
C ILE A 4 -3.81 3.65 6.72
N ILE A 5 -3.53 2.77 5.77
CA ILE A 5 -4.23 2.67 4.48
C ILE A 5 -4.94 1.31 4.42
N ALA A 6 -6.21 1.29 4.03
CA ALA A 6 -6.97 0.05 3.84
C ALA A 6 -6.68 -0.56 2.46
N GLY A 7 -6.07 -1.74 2.43
CA GLY A 7 -5.78 -2.47 1.19
C GLY A 7 -6.97 -3.32 0.74
N THR A 8 -7.41 -3.12 -0.50
CA THR A 8 -8.64 -3.74 -1.04
C THR A 8 -8.42 -5.03 -1.83
N MET A 9 -7.17 -5.51 -1.98
CA MET A 9 -6.82 -6.68 -2.81
C MET A 9 -7.66 -7.93 -2.51
N THR A 10 -8.00 -8.14 -1.24
CA THR A 10 -8.74 -9.32 -0.78
C THR A 10 -10.25 -9.11 -0.65
N TRP A 11 -10.78 -7.93 -1.05
CA TRP A 11 -12.22 -7.65 -0.97
C TRP A 11 -13.00 -8.32 -2.11
N GLY A 12 -12.39 -8.44 -3.28
CA GLY A 12 -12.93 -9.10 -4.47
C GLY A 12 -12.53 -10.58 -4.60
N ALA A 13 -12.46 -11.05 -5.84
CA ALA A 13 -12.29 -12.46 -6.23
C ALA A 13 -10.99 -13.12 -5.71
N TRP A 14 -9.95 -12.36 -5.37
CA TRP A 14 -8.72 -12.90 -4.77
C TRP A 14 -8.81 -13.10 -3.25
N GLY A 15 -9.98 -12.92 -2.66
CA GLY A 15 -10.14 -13.06 -1.21
C GLY A 15 -11.56 -13.39 -0.80
N ARG A 16 -12.26 -12.43 -0.24
CA ARG A 16 -13.59 -12.64 0.38
C ARG A 16 -14.73 -12.63 -0.62
N ASN A 17 -14.52 -12.03 -1.79
CA ASN A 17 -15.54 -11.86 -2.83
C ASN A 17 -16.85 -11.28 -2.28
N PHE A 18 -16.74 -10.16 -1.56
CA PHE A 18 -17.87 -9.50 -0.91
C PHE A 18 -18.93 -9.06 -1.93
N SER A 19 -20.18 -9.11 -1.51
CA SER A 19 -21.31 -8.47 -2.20
C SER A 19 -21.17 -6.95 -2.17
N THR A 20 -21.96 -6.28 -3.02
CA THR A 20 -21.99 -4.81 -3.07
C THR A 20 -22.34 -4.19 -1.71
N ALA A 21 -23.36 -4.74 -1.02
CA ALA A 21 -23.78 -4.27 0.30
C ALA A 21 -22.71 -4.48 1.38
N GLU A 22 -21.98 -5.63 1.37
CA GLU A 22 -20.89 -5.86 2.31
C GLU A 22 -19.71 -4.91 2.08
N ILE A 23 -19.41 -4.56 0.81
CA ILE A 23 -18.40 -3.56 0.48
C ILE A 23 -18.85 -2.17 0.95
N ALA A 24 -20.11 -1.79 0.72
CA ALA A 24 -20.66 -0.52 1.17
C ALA A 24 -20.54 -0.37 2.70
N GLN A 25 -20.99 -1.38 3.44
CA GLN A 25 -20.88 -1.41 4.89
C GLN A 25 -19.40 -1.29 5.35
N LEU A 26 -18.49 -2.04 4.75
CA LEU A 26 -17.07 -2.00 5.14
C LEU A 26 -16.42 -0.65 4.83
N ILE A 27 -16.85 0.06 3.79
CA ILE A 27 -16.43 1.43 3.48
C ILE A 27 -16.92 2.38 4.57
N GLU A 28 -18.23 2.34 4.91
CA GLU A 28 -18.83 3.19 5.93
C GLU A 28 -18.15 2.99 7.29
N GLU A 29 -18.02 1.76 7.74
CA GLU A 29 -17.34 1.40 8.99
C GLU A 29 -15.86 1.83 9.00
N SER A 30 -15.16 1.72 7.85
CA SER A 30 -13.76 2.18 7.73
C SER A 30 -13.67 3.69 7.92
N VAL A 31 -14.56 4.46 7.28
CA VAL A 31 -14.61 5.92 7.41
C VAL A 31 -14.99 6.34 8.83
N GLU A 32 -15.93 5.63 9.47
CA GLU A 32 -16.34 5.89 10.85
C GLU A 32 -15.17 5.75 11.84
N VAL A 33 -14.29 4.76 11.65
CA VAL A 33 -13.08 4.62 12.48
C VAL A 33 -11.92 5.52 12.04
N GLY A 34 -12.14 6.40 11.05
CA GLY A 34 -11.16 7.37 10.56
C GLY A 34 -10.11 6.78 9.62
N LEU A 35 -10.45 5.73 8.88
CA LEU A 35 -9.67 5.20 7.77
C LEU A 35 -10.34 5.57 6.45
N THR A 36 -9.81 6.58 5.80
CA THR A 36 -10.39 7.18 4.59
C THR A 36 -9.58 6.92 3.33
N SER A 37 -8.44 6.23 3.42
CA SER A 37 -7.55 5.94 2.30
C SER A 37 -7.64 4.47 1.92
N PHE A 38 -7.98 4.19 0.65
CA PHE A 38 -8.16 2.85 0.10
C PHE A 38 -7.15 2.59 -1.01
N ASP A 39 -6.42 1.46 -0.90
CA ASP A 39 -5.37 1.05 -1.83
C ASP A 39 -5.87 -0.05 -2.77
N HIS A 40 -6.02 0.32 -4.04
CA HIS A 40 -6.48 -0.52 -5.15
C HIS A 40 -5.32 -0.87 -6.10
N ALA A 41 -5.60 -1.67 -7.10
CA ALA A 41 -4.84 -1.80 -8.33
C ALA A 41 -5.76 -2.34 -9.44
N ASP A 42 -5.48 -1.96 -10.68
CA ASP A 42 -6.24 -2.40 -11.86
C ASP A 42 -6.32 -3.92 -11.96
N ILE A 43 -5.21 -4.64 -11.64
CA ILE A 43 -5.13 -6.10 -11.76
C ILE A 43 -5.83 -6.87 -10.63
N TYR A 44 -6.21 -6.23 -9.51
CA TYR A 44 -6.76 -6.96 -8.37
C TYR A 44 -8.04 -7.73 -8.74
N GLY A 45 -8.12 -8.98 -8.23
CA GLY A 45 -9.20 -9.89 -8.58
C GLY A 45 -9.27 -10.26 -10.07
N GLY A 46 -8.15 -10.20 -10.79
CA GLY A 46 -8.15 -10.39 -12.25
C GLY A 46 -8.91 -9.29 -12.98
N TYR A 47 -8.71 -8.04 -12.60
CA TYR A 47 -9.38 -6.83 -13.12
C TYR A 47 -10.87 -6.70 -12.74
N THR A 48 -11.23 -7.16 -11.53
CA THR A 48 -12.64 -7.10 -11.07
C THR A 48 -12.83 -6.32 -9.77
N THR A 49 -11.79 -6.18 -8.93
CA THR A 49 -11.94 -5.64 -7.57
C THR A 49 -12.29 -4.16 -7.58
N GLU A 50 -11.70 -3.35 -8.45
CA GLU A 50 -12.07 -1.92 -8.56
C GLU A 50 -13.56 -1.75 -8.91
N GLN A 51 -14.09 -2.55 -9.84
CA GLN A 51 -15.50 -2.49 -10.20
C GLN A 51 -16.42 -2.92 -9.05
N ALA A 52 -16.03 -3.95 -8.30
CA ALA A 52 -16.80 -4.36 -7.12
C ALA A 52 -16.79 -3.28 -6.05
N PHE A 53 -15.61 -2.69 -5.78
CA PHE A 53 -15.48 -1.57 -4.84
C PHE A 53 -16.32 -0.36 -5.26
N GLY A 54 -16.23 0.07 -6.53
CA GLY A 54 -16.96 1.23 -7.03
C GLY A 54 -18.48 1.08 -6.90
N LYS A 55 -19.04 -0.14 -7.12
CA LYS A 55 -20.45 -0.42 -6.86
C LYS A 55 -20.80 -0.24 -5.38
N GLY A 56 -20.00 -0.80 -4.47
CA GLY A 56 -20.19 -0.64 -3.04
C GLY A 56 -20.03 0.81 -2.60
N PHE A 57 -19.08 1.55 -3.19
CA PHE A 57 -18.87 2.96 -2.88
C PHE A 57 -20.09 3.83 -3.24
N VAL A 58 -20.70 3.60 -4.38
CA VAL A 58 -21.95 4.31 -4.77
C VAL A 58 -23.13 3.93 -3.88
N GLU A 59 -23.19 2.67 -3.39
CA GLU A 59 -24.24 2.23 -2.47
C GLU A 59 -24.02 2.77 -1.04
N SER A 60 -22.77 3.07 -0.68
CA SER A 60 -22.43 3.66 0.62
C SER A 60 -22.89 5.13 0.71
N ASN A 61 -23.11 5.61 1.93
CA ASN A 61 -23.49 7.01 2.17
C ASN A 61 -22.26 7.95 2.24
N ILE A 62 -21.11 7.51 1.73
CA ILE A 62 -19.83 8.23 1.83
C ILE A 62 -19.63 9.08 0.58
N SER A 63 -19.40 10.40 0.76
CA SER A 63 -19.08 11.28 -0.36
C SER A 63 -17.63 11.10 -0.84
N ARG A 64 -17.37 11.41 -2.12
CA ARG A 64 -16.06 11.25 -2.76
C ARG A 64 -14.94 12.03 -2.04
N GLU A 65 -15.26 13.17 -1.51
CA GLU A 65 -14.31 14.07 -0.82
C GLU A 65 -13.88 13.54 0.55
N GLN A 66 -14.66 12.64 1.14
CA GLN A 66 -14.33 12.03 2.43
C GLN A 66 -13.26 10.93 2.31
N VAL A 67 -13.03 10.42 1.10
CA VAL A 67 -12.11 9.29 0.87
C VAL A 67 -10.98 9.63 -0.10
N ARG A 68 -9.94 8.81 -0.08
CA ARG A 68 -8.82 8.85 -1.02
C ARG A 68 -8.69 7.51 -1.72
N HIS A 69 -8.66 7.54 -3.04
CA HIS A 69 -8.43 6.38 -3.88
C HIS A 69 -6.99 6.38 -4.39
N ILE A 70 -6.25 5.36 -4.00
CA ILE A 70 -4.91 5.04 -4.51
C ILE A 70 -5.12 3.89 -5.48
N SER A 71 -4.66 3.99 -6.73
CA SER A 71 -4.66 2.85 -7.63
C SER A 71 -3.31 2.68 -8.32
N LYS A 72 -3.15 1.55 -9.02
CA LYS A 72 -1.89 1.16 -9.64
C LYS A 72 -2.14 0.62 -11.04
N CYS A 73 -1.20 0.87 -11.96
CA CYS A 73 -1.26 0.36 -13.32
C CYS A 73 0.09 -0.19 -13.79
N GLY A 74 0.09 -0.80 -14.98
CA GLY A 74 1.29 -1.19 -15.72
C GLY A 74 1.60 -2.68 -15.69
N ILE A 75 1.11 -3.46 -14.73
CA ILE A 75 1.22 -4.92 -14.80
C ILE A 75 0.20 -5.45 -15.81
N GLN A 76 0.69 -6.19 -16.80
CA GLN A 76 -0.15 -6.98 -17.70
C GLN A 76 -0.29 -8.38 -17.11
N TYR A 77 -1.42 -8.62 -16.43
CA TYR A 77 -1.67 -9.88 -15.73
C TYR A 77 -2.56 -10.79 -16.60
N PRO A 78 -2.09 -12.01 -16.96
CA PRO A 78 -2.89 -12.99 -17.67
C PRO A 78 -4.13 -13.38 -16.85
N SER A 79 -5.30 -13.26 -17.45
CA SER A 79 -6.58 -13.62 -16.82
C SER A 79 -7.59 -13.99 -17.90
N GLU A 80 -8.75 -14.51 -17.52
CA GLU A 80 -9.84 -14.79 -18.47
C GLU A 80 -10.25 -13.52 -19.25
N LYS A 81 -10.23 -12.35 -18.60
CA LYS A 81 -10.53 -11.05 -19.24
C LYS A 81 -9.41 -10.54 -20.14
N ARG A 82 -8.18 -10.99 -19.91
CA ARG A 82 -6.97 -10.61 -20.68
C ARG A 82 -6.13 -11.86 -20.97
N PRO A 83 -6.40 -12.59 -22.06
CA PRO A 83 -5.69 -13.83 -22.41
C PRO A 83 -4.29 -13.49 -22.98
N LEU A 84 -3.35 -13.24 -22.10
CA LEU A 84 -1.95 -12.92 -22.42
C LEU A 84 -1.08 -14.18 -22.29
N ASN A 85 -0.06 -14.32 -23.13
CA ASN A 85 0.87 -15.46 -23.08
C ASN A 85 1.78 -15.42 -21.85
N VAL A 86 2.12 -14.21 -21.36
CA VAL A 86 3.04 -14.02 -20.24
C VAL A 86 2.70 -12.74 -19.48
N LYS A 87 2.92 -12.75 -18.17
CA LYS A 87 2.88 -11.54 -17.36
C LYS A 87 4.05 -10.64 -17.76
N HIS A 88 3.75 -9.38 -18.06
CA HIS A 88 4.75 -8.38 -18.42
C HIS A 88 4.36 -6.99 -17.91
N TYR A 89 5.11 -5.96 -18.25
CA TYR A 89 4.84 -4.58 -17.87
C TYR A 89 4.69 -3.72 -19.11
N ASP A 90 3.69 -2.83 -19.10
CA ASP A 90 3.46 -1.84 -20.15
C ASP A 90 3.29 -0.46 -19.50
N TYR A 91 4.25 0.45 -19.78
CA TYR A 91 4.26 1.83 -19.32
C TYR A 91 4.25 2.81 -20.50
N SER A 92 3.74 2.39 -21.67
CA SER A 92 3.44 3.31 -22.73
C SER A 92 2.42 4.37 -22.30
N GLU A 93 2.54 5.58 -22.81
CA GLU A 93 1.58 6.68 -22.58
C GLU A 93 0.15 6.20 -22.75
N LYS A 94 -0.11 5.54 -23.88
CA LYS A 94 -1.44 5.00 -24.21
C LYS A 94 -1.96 4.03 -23.15
N HIS A 95 -1.10 3.11 -22.66
CA HIS A 95 -1.52 2.12 -21.67
C HIS A 95 -1.80 2.77 -20.32
N ILE A 96 -0.95 3.67 -19.84
CA ILE A 96 -1.14 4.39 -18.58
C ILE A 96 -2.47 5.15 -18.60
N ILE A 97 -2.71 5.94 -19.65
CA ILE A 97 -3.96 6.72 -19.79
C ILE A 97 -5.18 5.78 -19.81
N THR A 98 -5.14 4.72 -20.63
CA THR A 98 -6.25 3.76 -20.71
C THR A 98 -6.51 3.06 -19.39
N SER A 99 -5.47 2.70 -18.63
CA SER A 99 -5.62 2.09 -17.32
C SER A 99 -6.29 3.03 -16.31
N VAL A 100 -5.89 4.30 -16.30
CA VAL A 100 -6.53 5.31 -15.43
C VAL A 100 -8.00 5.50 -15.80
N GLU A 101 -8.34 5.64 -17.09
CA GLU A 101 -9.73 5.77 -17.54
C GLU A 101 -10.57 4.57 -17.09
N ASN A 102 -10.03 3.35 -17.19
CA ASN A 102 -10.70 2.14 -16.72
C ASN A 102 -10.86 2.14 -15.19
N SER A 103 -9.82 2.53 -14.43
CA SER A 103 -9.89 2.63 -12.98
C SER A 103 -10.94 3.64 -12.52
N LEU A 104 -10.98 4.83 -13.15
CA LEU A 104 -11.99 5.85 -12.86
C LEU A 104 -13.40 5.34 -13.11
N LYS A 105 -13.63 4.67 -14.26
CA LYS A 105 -14.92 4.05 -14.59
C LYS A 105 -15.28 2.95 -13.59
N ASN A 106 -14.35 2.09 -13.24
CA ASN A 106 -14.57 0.97 -12.33
C ASN A 106 -14.84 1.44 -10.89
N LEU A 107 -14.07 2.41 -10.40
CA LEU A 107 -14.23 3.00 -9.07
C LEU A 107 -15.39 4.02 -8.99
N GLN A 108 -16.02 4.34 -10.13
CA GLN A 108 -17.12 5.31 -10.27
C GLN A 108 -16.77 6.67 -9.67
N THR A 109 -15.61 7.20 -10.09
CA THR A 109 -15.05 8.48 -9.63
C THR A 109 -14.42 9.24 -10.79
N ASP A 110 -14.34 10.57 -10.67
CA ASP A 110 -13.74 11.44 -11.69
C ASP A 110 -12.23 11.60 -11.54
N TYR A 111 -11.67 11.23 -10.38
CA TYR A 111 -10.24 11.36 -10.14
C TYR A 111 -9.69 10.30 -9.17
N LEU A 112 -8.40 10.00 -9.32
CA LEU A 112 -7.58 9.28 -8.34
C LEU A 112 -6.82 10.28 -7.48
N ASP A 113 -6.72 10.04 -6.17
CA ASP A 113 -5.84 10.83 -5.31
C ASP A 113 -4.38 10.49 -5.54
N VAL A 114 -4.07 9.21 -5.81
CA VAL A 114 -2.72 8.73 -6.12
C VAL A 114 -2.77 7.67 -7.21
N LEU A 115 -1.92 7.80 -8.21
CA LEU A 115 -1.61 6.74 -9.18
C LEU A 115 -0.19 6.23 -8.97
N LEU A 116 -0.02 4.91 -8.87
CA LEU A 116 1.30 4.27 -8.76
C LEU A 116 1.63 3.43 -10.01
N LEU A 117 2.86 3.52 -10.50
CA LEU A 117 3.41 2.49 -11.39
C LEU A 117 3.68 1.23 -10.57
N HIS A 118 3.00 0.11 -10.90
CA HIS A 118 2.85 -1.02 -9.97
C HIS A 118 4.16 -1.80 -9.71
N ARG A 119 5.09 -1.84 -10.67
CA ARG A 119 6.41 -2.49 -10.56
C ARG A 119 7.41 -1.81 -11.50
N PRO A 120 8.71 -1.80 -11.20
CA PRO A 120 9.70 -1.34 -12.16
C PRO A 120 9.72 -2.26 -13.38
N SER A 121 9.81 -1.67 -14.57
CA SER A 121 10.00 -2.41 -15.82
C SER A 121 11.42 -2.18 -16.36
N PRO A 122 12.13 -3.22 -16.82
CA PRO A 122 13.40 -3.02 -17.51
C PRO A 122 13.24 -2.30 -18.87
N LEU A 123 12.02 -2.23 -19.38
CA LEU A 123 11.69 -1.61 -20.68
C LEU A 123 10.93 -0.28 -20.50
N MET A 124 10.90 0.32 -19.31
CA MET A 124 10.20 1.59 -19.12
C MET A 124 10.90 2.73 -19.87
N ASP A 125 10.11 3.51 -20.59
CA ASP A 125 10.53 4.78 -21.17
C ASP A 125 10.03 5.93 -20.28
N VAL A 126 10.96 6.74 -19.79
CA VAL A 126 10.66 7.84 -18.87
C VAL A 126 9.83 8.94 -19.56
N ASN A 127 10.04 9.17 -20.87
CA ASN A 127 9.32 10.19 -21.62
C ASN A 127 7.85 9.80 -21.83
N GLU A 128 7.57 8.54 -22.12
CA GLU A 128 6.20 8.00 -22.22
C GLU A 128 5.45 8.17 -20.90
N ILE A 129 6.11 7.82 -19.78
CA ILE A 129 5.55 7.98 -18.44
C ILE A 129 5.30 9.45 -18.11
N ALA A 130 6.27 10.33 -18.43
CA ALA A 130 6.16 11.77 -18.16
C ALA A 130 4.99 12.39 -18.95
N THR A 131 4.86 12.05 -20.23
CA THR A 131 3.76 12.52 -21.07
C THR A 131 2.40 12.09 -20.53
N ALA A 132 2.26 10.81 -20.13
CA ALA A 132 1.04 10.31 -19.53
C ALA A 132 0.69 11.03 -18.21
N PHE A 133 1.66 11.20 -17.30
CA PHE A 133 1.44 11.87 -16.02
C PHE A 133 1.06 13.34 -16.19
N GLN A 134 1.74 14.08 -17.09
CA GLN A 134 1.40 15.45 -17.39
C GLN A 134 -0.02 15.60 -17.96
N SER A 135 -0.40 14.71 -18.88
CA SER A 135 -1.73 14.68 -19.47
C SER A 135 -2.81 14.42 -18.42
N LEU A 136 -2.62 13.40 -17.57
CA LEU A 136 -3.57 13.03 -16.51
C LEU A 136 -3.70 14.10 -15.42
N SER A 137 -2.60 14.74 -15.05
CA SER A 137 -2.58 15.87 -14.12
C SER A 137 -3.32 17.08 -14.67
N LYS A 138 -3.03 17.46 -15.93
CA LYS A 138 -3.69 18.58 -16.61
C LYS A 138 -5.20 18.40 -16.76
N GLN A 139 -5.66 17.15 -16.93
CA GLN A 139 -7.08 16.80 -16.99
C GLN A 139 -7.73 16.69 -15.59
N GLY A 140 -6.97 16.83 -14.50
CA GLY A 140 -7.47 16.69 -13.14
C GLY A 140 -7.83 15.26 -12.74
N LYS A 141 -7.45 14.24 -13.55
CA LYS A 141 -7.79 12.83 -13.33
C LYS A 141 -6.92 12.15 -12.28
N VAL A 142 -5.73 12.66 -12.04
CA VAL A 142 -4.81 12.17 -11.00
C VAL A 142 -4.21 13.37 -10.28
N LYS A 143 -4.28 13.37 -8.95
CA LYS A 143 -3.77 14.46 -8.11
C LYS A 143 -2.31 14.32 -7.73
N SER A 144 -1.83 13.08 -7.58
CA SER A 144 -0.48 12.77 -7.09
C SER A 144 0.03 11.47 -7.72
N PHE A 145 1.32 11.39 -7.97
CA PHE A 145 1.95 10.27 -8.64
C PHE A 145 3.00 9.59 -7.78
N GLY A 146 3.19 8.32 -8.03
CA GLY A 146 4.22 7.53 -7.38
C GLY A 146 4.49 6.23 -8.10
N VAL A 147 5.21 5.37 -7.41
CA VAL A 147 5.66 4.08 -7.93
C VAL A 147 5.50 3.00 -6.87
N SER A 148 5.73 1.74 -7.24
CA SER A 148 5.76 0.64 -6.27
C SER A 148 6.96 -0.28 -6.53
N ASN A 149 7.75 -0.52 -5.47
CA ASN A 149 8.97 -1.34 -5.45
C ASN A 149 10.11 -0.82 -6.35
N PHE A 150 10.20 0.47 -6.54
CA PHE A 150 11.33 1.10 -7.21
C PHE A 150 12.48 1.31 -6.23
N ASN A 151 13.69 1.01 -6.66
CA ASN A 151 14.90 1.31 -5.91
C ASN A 151 15.36 2.76 -6.13
N PRO A 152 16.33 3.27 -5.33
CA PRO A 152 16.79 4.66 -5.45
C PRO A 152 17.23 5.08 -6.85
N SER A 153 17.94 4.23 -7.60
CA SER A 153 18.40 4.56 -8.95
C SER A 153 17.25 4.67 -9.95
N GLN A 154 16.20 3.86 -9.80
CA GLN A 154 15.00 3.92 -10.64
C GLN A 154 14.15 5.14 -10.30
N LEU A 155 14.06 5.51 -9.02
CA LEU A 155 13.44 6.76 -8.58
C LEU A 155 14.16 7.97 -9.18
N GLN A 156 15.48 8.01 -9.04
CA GLN A 156 16.31 9.08 -9.59
C GLN A 156 16.17 9.21 -11.11
N LEU A 157 16.03 8.08 -11.81
CA LEU A 157 15.81 8.08 -13.27
C LEU A 157 14.49 8.77 -13.64
N LEU A 158 13.39 8.40 -12.97
CA LEU A 158 12.07 8.99 -13.24
C LEU A 158 11.97 10.44 -12.78
N GLN A 159 12.57 10.80 -11.66
CA GLN A 159 12.51 12.16 -11.10
C GLN A 159 13.21 13.23 -11.96
N LYS A 160 13.90 12.84 -13.03
CA LYS A 160 14.39 13.81 -14.03
C LYS A 160 13.27 14.48 -14.80
N GLU A 161 12.14 13.79 -14.98
CA GLU A 161 11.02 14.22 -15.83
C GLU A 161 9.70 14.36 -15.07
N VAL A 162 9.54 13.68 -13.92
CA VAL A 162 8.29 13.66 -13.16
C VAL A 162 8.51 13.88 -11.67
N VAL A 163 7.53 14.50 -11.01
CA VAL A 163 7.46 14.55 -9.54
C VAL A 163 6.87 13.25 -9.03
N LEU A 164 7.55 12.61 -8.08
CA LEU A 164 7.08 11.41 -7.41
C LEU A 164 6.88 11.70 -5.93
N ASP A 165 5.64 11.59 -5.48
CA ASP A 165 5.27 11.82 -4.08
C ASP A 165 5.29 10.54 -3.24
N TRP A 166 5.22 9.37 -3.89
CA TRP A 166 5.01 8.08 -3.21
C TRP A 166 5.86 6.96 -3.79
N ASN A 167 6.36 6.08 -2.90
CA ASN A 167 6.82 4.75 -3.29
C ASN A 167 6.22 3.70 -2.33
N GLN A 168 5.46 2.74 -2.88
CA GLN A 168 4.88 1.65 -2.12
C GLN A 168 5.79 0.43 -2.19
N ILE A 169 6.39 0.04 -1.05
CA ILE A 169 7.41 -1.02 -0.96
C ILE A 169 7.00 -2.11 0.03
N GLU A 170 7.60 -3.29 -0.06
CA GLU A 170 7.51 -4.29 1.00
C GLU A 170 8.33 -3.81 2.20
N CYS A 171 7.66 -3.59 3.32
CA CYS A 171 8.36 -3.23 4.54
C CYS A 171 7.60 -3.74 5.77
N SER A 172 8.33 -4.44 6.63
CA SER A 172 7.81 -5.04 7.86
C SER A 172 8.98 -5.42 8.76
N LEU A 173 8.71 -5.83 10.00
CA LEU A 173 9.75 -6.38 10.87
C LEU A 173 10.47 -7.60 10.24
N SER A 174 9.76 -8.42 9.44
CA SER A 174 10.36 -9.56 8.71
C SER A 174 10.97 -9.20 7.36
N GLN A 175 10.82 -7.96 6.89
CA GLN A 175 11.38 -7.46 5.64
C GLN A 175 11.92 -6.03 5.84
N THR A 176 13.14 -5.95 6.37
CA THR A 176 13.79 -4.70 6.76
C THR A 176 14.77 -4.16 5.71
N THR A 177 14.90 -4.80 4.55
CA THR A 177 15.89 -4.46 3.53
C THR A 177 15.92 -2.97 3.20
N ALA A 178 14.74 -2.36 3.00
CA ALA A 178 14.62 -0.95 2.66
C ALA A 178 15.18 0.02 3.73
N MET A 179 15.34 -0.44 4.99
CA MET A 179 15.93 0.35 6.07
C MET A 179 17.46 0.41 5.98
N PHE A 180 18.09 -0.48 5.20
CA PHE A 180 19.56 -0.66 5.18
C PHE A 180 20.17 -0.57 3.78
N ASP A 181 19.36 -0.55 2.71
CA ASP A 181 19.82 -0.48 1.32
C ASP A 181 19.80 0.94 0.72
N GLY A 182 19.50 1.94 1.54
CA GLY A 182 19.39 3.34 1.13
C GLY A 182 18.02 3.75 0.59
N THR A 183 17.05 2.83 0.49
CA THR A 183 15.70 3.16 -0.04
C THR A 183 14.99 4.16 0.85
N LEU A 184 14.91 3.91 2.17
CA LEU A 184 14.24 4.84 3.09
C LEU A 184 15.01 6.13 3.29
N ASP A 185 16.34 6.12 3.22
CA ASP A 185 17.18 7.33 3.24
C ASP A 185 16.89 8.21 2.03
N TYR A 186 16.77 7.59 0.85
CA TYR A 186 16.39 8.29 -0.38
C TYR A 186 15.01 8.92 -0.27
N HIS A 187 14.02 8.18 0.26
CA HIS A 187 12.67 8.70 0.46
C HIS A 187 12.67 9.94 1.39
N GLN A 188 13.39 9.86 2.51
CA GLN A 188 13.48 11.00 3.44
C GLN A 188 14.15 12.22 2.78
N THR A 189 15.25 12.01 2.05
CA THR A 189 16.00 13.09 1.40
C THR A 189 15.17 13.82 0.34
N HIS A 190 14.29 13.09 -0.38
CA HIS A 190 13.52 13.63 -1.50
C HIS A 190 12.05 13.89 -1.16
N GLY A 191 11.65 13.75 0.10
CA GLY A 191 10.27 13.97 0.53
C GLY A 191 9.24 12.97 -0.03
N ILE A 192 9.70 11.75 -0.41
CA ILE A 192 8.83 10.70 -0.93
C ILE A 192 8.14 9.98 0.24
N GLY A 193 6.81 9.94 0.23
CA GLY A 193 6.04 9.16 1.20
C GLY A 193 6.22 7.64 0.97
N THR A 194 6.44 6.90 2.04
CA THR A 194 6.63 5.45 2.00
C THR A 194 5.36 4.72 2.37
N MET A 195 4.71 4.03 1.44
CA MET A 195 3.64 3.09 1.76
C MET A 195 4.23 1.69 1.95
N ALA A 196 3.84 0.98 3.02
CA ALA A 196 4.36 -0.37 3.28
C ALA A 196 3.29 -1.42 3.01
N TRP A 197 3.43 -2.19 1.91
CA TRP A 197 2.60 -3.37 1.72
C TRP A 197 3.13 -4.56 2.53
N SER A 198 2.25 -5.50 2.90
CA SER A 198 2.52 -6.59 3.85
C SER A 198 3.17 -6.12 5.16
N PRO A 199 2.62 -5.10 5.86
CA PRO A 199 3.26 -4.47 7.01
C PRO A 199 3.47 -5.41 8.20
N LEU A 200 2.73 -6.52 8.28
CA LEU A 200 2.91 -7.58 9.28
C LEU A 200 3.83 -8.71 8.77
N GLY A 201 4.32 -8.60 7.54
CA GLY A 201 5.24 -9.55 6.91
C GLY A 201 4.71 -10.97 6.90
N THR A 202 5.60 -11.90 7.27
CA THR A 202 5.30 -13.33 7.34
C THR A 202 4.92 -13.80 8.75
N TYR A 203 4.89 -12.92 9.75
CA TYR A 203 4.75 -13.26 11.16
C TYR A 203 3.55 -14.18 11.46
N PHE A 204 2.37 -13.85 10.91
CA PHE A 204 1.15 -14.66 11.08
C PHE A 204 0.94 -15.74 10.02
N LYS A 205 1.83 -15.82 9.02
CA LYS A 205 1.65 -16.70 7.85
C LYS A 205 2.53 -17.93 7.87
N LYS A 206 3.73 -17.81 8.48
CA LYS A 206 4.76 -18.85 8.37
C LYS A 206 5.57 -18.93 9.67
N GLU A 207 5.65 -20.11 10.23
CA GLU A 207 6.60 -20.35 11.34
C GLU A 207 8.04 -20.25 10.84
N SER A 208 8.87 -19.57 11.62
CA SER A 208 10.30 -19.43 11.37
C SER A 208 11.05 -19.29 12.68
N PRO A 209 12.36 -19.60 12.73
CA PRO A 209 13.20 -19.33 13.91
C PRO A 209 13.13 -17.86 14.36
N ALA A 210 13.16 -16.93 13.41
CA ALA A 210 12.99 -15.50 13.67
C ALA A 210 11.60 -15.19 14.27
N GLY A 211 10.53 -15.71 13.66
CA GLY A 211 9.17 -15.53 14.16
C GLY A 211 9.00 -16.05 15.59
N LYS A 212 9.65 -17.17 15.95
CA LYS A 212 9.61 -17.71 17.33
C LYS A 212 10.31 -16.77 18.33
N ARG A 213 11.46 -16.17 17.96
CA ARG A 213 12.16 -15.18 18.82
C ARG A 213 11.29 -13.92 19.00
N VAL A 214 10.78 -13.38 17.91
CA VAL A 214 9.90 -12.21 17.92
C VAL A 214 8.66 -12.48 18.79
N LYS A 215 8.00 -13.63 18.63
CA LYS A 215 6.81 -14.00 19.41
C LYS A 215 7.09 -14.04 20.92
N LYS A 216 8.24 -14.58 21.32
CA LYS A 216 8.65 -14.61 22.74
C LYS A 216 8.77 -13.20 23.32
N LEU A 217 9.33 -12.26 22.56
CA LEU A 217 9.49 -10.86 22.96
C LEU A 217 8.14 -10.13 22.96
N LEU A 218 7.32 -10.32 21.91
CA LEU A 218 5.99 -9.70 21.81
C LEU A 218 5.11 -10.01 23.01
N PHE A 219 5.19 -11.21 23.59
CA PHE A 219 4.40 -11.57 24.77
C PHE A 219 4.56 -10.57 25.93
N SER A 220 5.78 -10.14 26.24
CA SER A 220 6.04 -9.15 27.29
C SER A 220 5.75 -7.72 26.84
N LEU A 221 6.08 -7.37 25.58
CA LEU A 221 5.85 -6.02 25.08
C LEU A 221 4.36 -5.70 24.89
N CYS A 222 3.55 -6.68 24.47
CA CYS A 222 2.10 -6.51 24.38
C CYS A 222 1.49 -6.16 25.75
N GLN A 223 1.99 -6.77 26.82
CA GLN A 223 1.57 -6.42 28.20
C GLN A 223 2.05 -5.01 28.59
N LYS A 224 3.33 -4.67 28.30
CA LYS A 224 3.91 -3.36 28.62
C LYS A 224 3.14 -2.22 27.97
N TYR A 225 2.76 -2.37 26.68
CA TYR A 225 2.09 -1.32 25.92
C TYR A 225 0.58 -1.46 25.84
N SER A 226 0.00 -2.52 26.43
CA SER A 226 -1.43 -2.85 26.33
C SER A 226 -1.93 -2.95 24.88
N LEU A 227 -1.14 -3.55 24.00
CA LEU A 227 -1.38 -3.74 22.59
C LEU A 227 -1.45 -5.20 22.19
N SER A 228 -2.15 -5.51 21.12
CA SER A 228 -2.05 -6.80 20.44
C SER A 228 -0.75 -6.93 19.62
N GLU A 229 -0.38 -8.17 19.26
CA GLU A 229 0.84 -8.43 18.45
C GLU A 229 0.84 -7.68 17.11
N ASP A 230 -0.30 -7.65 16.43
CA ASP A 230 -0.44 -6.94 15.14
C ASP A 230 -0.33 -5.42 15.31
N GLN A 231 -0.92 -4.84 16.36
CA GLN A 231 -0.74 -3.42 16.69
C GLN A 231 0.72 -3.10 16.96
N LEU A 232 1.41 -3.89 17.76
CA LEU A 232 2.80 -3.64 18.14
C LEU A 232 3.75 -3.72 16.95
N LEU A 233 3.52 -4.65 16.01
CA LEU A 233 4.25 -4.74 14.75
C LEU A 233 3.98 -3.53 13.83
N LEU A 234 2.78 -2.96 13.85
CA LEU A 234 2.47 -1.73 13.12
C LEU A 234 3.13 -0.50 13.77
N VAL A 235 3.10 -0.38 15.10
CA VAL A 235 3.80 0.71 15.84
C VAL A 235 5.27 0.72 15.50
N TRP A 236 5.92 -0.46 15.44
CA TRP A 236 7.32 -0.59 15.06
C TRP A 236 7.63 0.04 13.70
N LEU A 237 6.76 -0.15 12.69
CA LEU A 237 6.90 0.51 11.38
C LEU A 237 6.59 2.02 11.44
N LEU A 238 5.51 2.37 12.12
CA LEU A 238 5.00 3.75 12.20
C LEU A 238 5.99 4.72 12.84
N GLN A 239 6.84 4.21 13.73
CA GLN A 239 7.85 4.99 14.44
C GLN A 239 9.07 5.36 13.57
N HIS A 240 9.25 4.70 12.41
CA HIS A 240 10.38 4.98 11.54
C HIS A 240 10.32 6.43 10.99
N PRO A 241 11.45 7.20 11.01
CA PRO A 241 11.47 8.63 10.63
C PRO A 241 11.11 8.88 9.16
N ALA A 242 11.21 7.87 8.26
CA ALA A 242 10.73 7.94 6.87
C ALA A 242 9.20 8.03 6.75
N LYS A 243 8.45 8.17 7.87
CA LYS A 243 6.98 8.28 7.89
C LYS A 243 6.30 7.19 7.08
N ILE A 244 6.55 5.94 7.44
CA ILE A 244 5.96 4.78 6.77
C ILE A 244 4.44 4.76 7.01
N TYR A 245 3.68 4.49 5.96
CA TYR A 245 2.23 4.35 5.91
C TYR A 245 1.86 2.88 5.66
N PRO A 246 1.56 2.07 6.70
CA PRO A 246 1.17 0.67 6.51
C PRO A 246 -0.11 0.52 5.69
N VAL A 247 -0.05 -0.35 4.68
CA VAL A 247 -1.22 -0.78 3.88
C VAL A 247 -1.71 -2.10 4.45
N VAL A 248 -2.81 -2.06 5.20
CA VAL A 248 -3.35 -3.22 5.91
C VAL A 248 -4.41 -3.93 5.08
N GLY A 249 -4.21 -5.22 4.80
CA GLY A 249 -5.09 -6.03 3.95
C GLY A 249 -6.20 -6.78 4.71
N THR A 250 -6.54 -6.35 5.92
CA THR A 250 -7.62 -6.99 6.69
C THR A 250 -9.00 -6.52 6.22
N THR A 251 -9.97 -7.42 6.31
CA THR A 251 -11.39 -7.16 6.03
C THR A 251 -12.23 -7.15 7.31
N ARG A 252 -11.59 -7.19 8.48
CA ARG A 252 -12.25 -7.14 9.78
C ARG A 252 -12.15 -5.73 10.32
N ILE A 253 -13.28 -5.11 10.58
CA ILE A 253 -13.33 -3.72 11.06
C ILE A 253 -12.62 -3.56 12.42
N GLU A 254 -12.73 -4.54 13.31
CA GLU A 254 -12.06 -4.49 14.62
C GLU A 254 -10.54 -4.40 14.46
N ARG A 255 -9.98 -5.07 13.45
CA ARG A 255 -8.54 -5.00 13.15
C ARG A 255 -8.15 -3.69 12.46
N LEU A 256 -9.02 -3.13 11.63
CA LEU A 256 -8.80 -1.80 11.04
C LEU A 256 -8.81 -0.73 12.14
N LYS A 257 -9.75 -0.81 13.07
CA LYS A 257 -9.82 0.06 14.25
C LYS A 257 -8.56 -0.09 15.12
N ALA A 258 -8.17 -1.32 15.46
CA ALA A 258 -6.96 -1.59 16.21
C ALA A 258 -5.69 -1.04 15.52
N ALA A 259 -5.59 -1.19 14.18
CA ALA A 259 -4.49 -0.61 13.41
C ALA A 259 -4.48 0.93 13.48
N LYS A 260 -5.64 1.57 13.47
CA LYS A 260 -5.76 3.02 13.64
C LYS A 260 -5.33 3.46 15.04
N GLU A 261 -5.77 2.77 16.08
CA GLU A 261 -5.40 3.04 17.47
C GLU A 261 -3.87 2.94 17.69
N ALA A 262 -3.20 2.00 17.01
CA ALA A 262 -1.75 1.84 17.04
C ALA A 262 -0.98 3.12 16.65
N THR A 263 -1.59 4.02 15.87
CA THR A 263 -0.93 5.28 15.44
C THR A 263 -0.70 6.28 16.58
N ALA A 264 -1.32 6.09 17.73
CA ALA A 264 -1.18 6.96 18.91
C ALA A 264 -0.12 6.45 19.91
N VAL A 265 0.50 5.31 19.64
CA VAL A 265 1.47 4.68 20.54
C VAL A 265 2.88 4.84 20.00
N GLU A 266 3.84 5.01 20.90
CA GLU A 266 5.28 5.06 20.62
C GLU A 266 6.00 4.02 21.47
N LEU A 267 6.93 3.28 20.88
CA LEU A 267 7.78 2.32 21.59
C LEU A 267 8.99 3.03 22.19
N ASP A 268 9.43 2.55 23.35
CA ASP A 268 10.76 2.84 23.83
C ASP A 268 11.81 2.46 22.75
N VAL A 269 12.82 3.28 22.58
CA VAL A 269 13.85 3.05 21.55
C VAL A 269 14.54 1.70 21.74
N GLN A 270 14.75 1.27 22.97
CA GLN A 270 15.35 -0.03 23.26
C GLN A 270 14.43 -1.18 22.85
N ASP A 271 13.12 -1.07 23.07
CA ASP A 271 12.15 -2.10 22.68
C ASP A 271 12.05 -2.21 21.15
N TRP A 272 12.15 -1.08 20.45
CA TRP A 272 12.21 -1.05 18.99
C TRP A 272 13.40 -1.86 18.47
N PHE A 273 14.61 -1.63 19.04
CA PHE A 273 15.83 -2.37 18.68
C PHE A 273 15.78 -3.83 19.15
N LEU A 274 15.21 -4.15 20.30
CA LEU A 274 15.01 -5.54 20.74
C LEU A 274 14.17 -6.34 19.74
N LEU A 275 13.13 -5.75 19.16
CA LEU A 275 12.34 -6.39 18.09
C LEU A 275 13.21 -6.64 16.85
N LEU A 276 14.03 -5.67 16.44
CA LEU A 276 14.93 -5.82 15.30
C LEU A 276 15.97 -6.93 15.54
N GLU A 277 16.59 -6.99 16.71
CA GLU A 277 17.53 -8.05 17.10
C GLU A 277 16.86 -9.42 17.15
N ALA A 278 15.65 -9.50 17.73
CA ALA A 278 14.89 -10.75 17.75
C ALA A 278 14.59 -11.25 16.34
N GLN A 279 14.29 -10.35 15.40
CA GLN A 279 14.09 -10.70 13.99
C GLN A 279 15.40 -11.16 13.34
N LYS A 280 16.49 -10.41 13.48
CA LYS A 280 17.82 -10.75 12.90
C LYS A 280 18.40 -12.01 13.54
N GLY A 281 18.25 -12.18 14.84
CA GLY A 281 18.87 -13.26 15.62
C GLY A 281 20.29 -12.94 16.09
N GLU A 282 20.70 -11.71 15.96
CA GLU A 282 22.00 -11.17 16.37
C GLU A 282 21.83 -9.73 16.86
N LYS A 283 22.77 -9.26 17.65
CA LYS A 283 22.81 -7.87 18.10
C LYS A 283 23.02 -6.92 16.92
N VAL A 284 22.52 -5.70 17.03
CA VAL A 284 22.91 -4.63 16.10
C VAL A 284 24.41 -4.35 16.25
N PRO A 285 25.12 -4.09 15.14
CA PRO A 285 26.55 -3.85 15.18
C PRO A 285 26.92 -2.58 15.93
#